data_d8fa568805aa6a7beb1e3485244bc73c
#
_entry.id   d8fa568805aa6a7beb1e3485244bc73c
#
_cell.length_a   1.000
_cell.length_b   1.000
_cell.length_c   1.000
_cell.angle_alpha   90.00
_cell.angle_beta   90.00
_cell.angle_gamma   90.00
#
_symmetry.space_group_name_H-M   'P 1'
#
loop_
_entity.id
_entity.type
_entity.pdbx_description
1 polymer ?
#
loop_
_entity_poly.entity_id
_entity_poly.type
_entity_poly.pdbx_seq_one_letter_code
_entity_poly.pdbx_strand_id
1 'polypeptide(L)'
;MKFLFLIPLLLPLAAQAGPACAEHAANFGSSNHSGPITLSDAQRKNLGLQTTQATILDLTPSVEVPAILVVPPEKHGSISAPFAGRVIEVLVKLGQQVVAGEAVVRVAPLAVGSPAQTLASPVSGHVIRQSAMPGLAFTPETTLVEVGDDTQLLAQGLIFQSPELNKIKIGAPASLFLDVFPTSEFPGVLQRLDTGHAADDPGFHIYAAIPNPDHRLRPNFRGTLRIALADPQPAIAIPRRAILGSLGKLFVFVENDEGAFEKREIVTGIRSGNLVEVLEGVLPDEKVVTVGNYQLQYLGAASAAGGDEHGHSH
;
A
#
# COMPACT_ATOMS: atom_id res chain seq x y z
N MET A 1 -43.15 5.40 -55.83
CA MET A 1 -42.01 5.10 -56.72
C MET A 1 -41.26 3.94 -56.14
N LYS A 2 -41.40 2.76 -56.77
CA LYS A 2 -40.76 1.49 -56.32
C LYS A 2 -39.33 1.47 -56.88
N PHE A 3 -38.32 1.31 -56.06
CA PHE A 3 -36.98 0.92 -56.50
C PHE A 3 -36.69 -0.49 -56.00
N LEU A 4 -36.61 -1.36 -56.99
CA LEU A 4 -36.24 -2.77 -56.91
C LEU A 4 -34.70 -2.85 -56.93
N PHE A 5 -34.04 -3.38 -55.88
CA PHE A 5 -32.61 -3.66 -55.94
C PHE A 5 -32.37 -5.16 -55.97
N LEU A 6 -31.72 -5.53 -57.05
CA LEU A 6 -31.29 -6.84 -57.49
C LEU A 6 -30.13 -7.34 -56.59
N ILE A 7 -30.24 -8.54 -56.00
CA ILE A 7 -29.18 -9.20 -55.23
C ILE A 7 -28.44 -10.12 -56.22
N PRO A 8 -27.10 -10.03 -56.35
CA PRO A 8 -26.33 -11.05 -57.07
C PRO A 8 -26.02 -12.24 -56.15
N LEU A 9 -26.37 -13.40 -56.61
CA LEU A 9 -26.07 -14.72 -56.08
C LEU A 9 -24.58 -15.03 -56.31
N LEU A 10 -23.77 -15.06 -55.20
CA LEU A 10 -22.38 -15.53 -55.22
C LEU A 10 -22.35 -16.99 -54.75
N LEU A 11 -21.96 -17.89 -55.61
CA LEU A 11 -21.63 -19.28 -55.30
C LEU A 11 -20.36 -19.36 -54.45
N PRO A 12 -20.28 -20.22 -53.40
CA PRO A 12 -19.04 -20.48 -52.71
C PRO A 12 -18.14 -21.46 -53.48
N LEU A 13 -16.94 -20.99 -53.76
CA LEU A 13 -15.85 -21.80 -54.28
C LEU A 13 -15.31 -22.69 -53.14
N ALA A 14 -15.49 -24.01 -53.19
CA ALA A 14 -14.95 -24.96 -52.25
C ALA A 14 -13.45 -25.07 -52.48
N ALA A 15 -12.65 -24.53 -51.55
CA ALA A 15 -11.22 -24.79 -51.46
C ALA A 15 -11.03 -26.07 -50.66
N GLN A 16 -10.52 -27.10 -51.28
CA GLN A 16 -10.04 -28.34 -50.65
C GLN A 16 -8.78 -28.03 -49.87
N ALA A 17 -8.88 -27.98 -48.52
CA ALA A 17 -7.73 -28.00 -47.63
C ALA A 17 -7.29 -29.45 -47.38
N GLY A 18 -6.07 -29.77 -47.75
CA GLY A 18 -5.44 -31.06 -47.52
C GLY A 18 -5.20 -31.32 -46.01
N PRO A 19 -5.08 -32.60 -45.61
CA PRO A 19 -4.90 -33.01 -44.24
C PRO A 19 -3.40 -33.01 -43.90
N ALA A 20 -2.89 -31.91 -43.30
CA ALA A 20 -1.61 -31.92 -42.58
C ALA A 20 -1.39 -30.58 -41.87
N CYS A 21 -1.85 -30.46 -40.62
CA CYS A 21 -1.36 -29.60 -39.56
C CYS A 21 -2.35 -29.56 -38.39
N ALA A 22 -2.78 -30.73 -37.93
CA ALA A 22 -3.58 -30.84 -36.71
C ALA A 22 -2.94 -31.88 -35.80
N GLU A 23 -1.77 -31.50 -35.23
CA GLU A 23 -1.18 -32.22 -34.08
C GLU A 23 0.03 -31.39 -33.60
N HIS A 24 -0.22 -30.39 -32.80
CA HIS A 24 0.68 -29.85 -31.75
C HIS A 24 -0.06 -28.74 -30.97
N ALA A 25 -1.33 -28.97 -30.64
CA ALA A 25 -1.89 -28.35 -29.46
C ALA A 25 -1.30 -29.12 -28.30
N ALA A 26 -0.15 -28.62 -27.81
CA ALA A 26 0.46 -29.10 -26.59
C ALA A 26 -0.60 -29.06 -25.49
N ASN A 27 -1.01 -30.24 -25.10
CA ASN A 27 -1.86 -30.52 -23.97
C ASN A 27 -1.10 -30.08 -22.71
N PHE A 28 -1.18 -28.80 -22.37
CA PHE A 28 -0.87 -28.32 -21.03
C PHE A 28 -1.99 -28.81 -20.12
N GLY A 29 -2.03 -30.14 -19.96
CA GLY A 29 -2.85 -30.79 -18.98
C GLY A 29 -2.49 -30.22 -17.62
N SER A 30 -3.43 -29.54 -17.02
CA SER A 30 -3.44 -29.20 -15.58
C SER A 30 -3.36 -30.53 -14.83
N SER A 31 -2.14 -31.02 -14.55
CA SER A 31 -1.93 -32.15 -13.68
C SER A 31 -2.28 -31.69 -12.25
N ASN A 32 -3.55 -31.90 -11.89
CA ASN A 32 -3.99 -31.90 -10.50
C ASN A 32 -3.29 -33.07 -9.80
N HIS A 33 -2.07 -32.84 -9.29
CA HIS A 33 -1.40 -33.78 -8.41
C HIS A 33 -2.08 -33.68 -7.05
N SER A 34 -2.91 -34.67 -6.76
CA SER A 34 -3.68 -34.83 -5.51
C SER A 34 -2.93 -35.66 -4.46
N GLY A 35 -1.64 -35.94 -4.63
CA GLY A 35 -0.87 -36.75 -3.68
C GLY A 35 0.07 -35.92 -2.82
N PRO A 36 0.35 -36.37 -1.56
CA PRO A 36 1.31 -35.71 -0.69
C PRO A 36 2.73 -35.78 -1.26
N ILE A 37 3.47 -34.66 -1.18
CA ILE A 37 4.85 -34.56 -1.64
C ILE A 37 5.76 -34.98 -0.48
N THR A 38 6.44 -36.09 -0.61
CA THR A 38 7.42 -36.56 0.38
C THR A 38 8.81 -36.09 -0.02
N LEU A 39 9.53 -35.47 0.91
CA LEU A 39 10.89 -34.96 0.72
C LEU A 39 11.84 -35.60 1.72
N SER A 40 13.05 -35.94 1.26
CA SER A 40 14.15 -36.29 2.18
C SER A 40 14.63 -35.05 2.95
N ASP A 41 15.29 -35.26 4.09
CA ASP A 41 15.85 -34.16 4.90
C ASP A 41 16.85 -33.30 4.12
N ALA A 42 17.63 -33.92 3.23
CA ALA A 42 18.54 -33.20 2.34
C ALA A 42 17.80 -32.28 1.38
N GLN A 43 16.68 -32.74 0.79
CA GLN A 43 15.84 -31.93 -0.10
C GLN A 43 15.17 -30.77 0.67
N ARG A 44 14.63 -31.03 1.87
CA ARG A 44 14.05 -29.98 2.72
C ARG A 44 15.05 -28.87 3.03
N LYS A 45 16.28 -29.27 3.39
CA LYS A 45 17.36 -28.31 3.69
C LYS A 45 17.80 -27.52 2.46
N ASN A 46 17.92 -28.18 1.31
CA ASN A 46 18.30 -27.52 0.06
C ASN A 46 17.26 -26.51 -0.42
N LEU A 47 15.97 -26.80 -0.21
CA LEU A 47 14.86 -25.90 -0.54
C LEU A 47 14.69 -24.79 0.51
N GLY A 48 15.36 -24.90 1.64
CA GLY A 48 15.22 -23.92 2.73
C GLY A 48 13.80 -23.81 3.26
N LEU A 49 13.06 -24.94 3.30
CA LEU A 49 11.66 -24.94 3.71
C LEU A 49 11.49 -24.42 5.13
N GLN A 50 10.57 -23.49 5.30
CA GLN A 50 10.12 -23.02 6.60
C GLN A 50 8.62 -23.18 6.69
N THR A 51 8.15 -23.67 7.83
CA THR A 51 6.74 -23.79 8.17
C THR A 51 6.37 -22.82 9.28
N THR A 52 5.12 -22.43 9.33
CA THR A 52 4.53 -21.66 10.43
C THR A 52 3.20 -22.28 10.78
N GLN A 53 2.92 -22.37 12.07
CA GLN A 53 1.67 -22.91 12.56
C GLN A 53 0.52 -21.94 12.30
N ALA A 54 -0.60 -22.46 11.83
CA ALA A 54 -1.85 -21.71 11.71
C ALA A 54 -2.45 -21.56 13.11
N THR A 55 -2.61 -20.33 13.58
CA THR A 55 -3.08 -20.05 14.94
C THR A 55 -4.36 -19.22 14.91
N ILE A 56 -5.20 -19.38 15.94
CA ILE A 56 -6.35 -18.49 16.12
C ILE A 56 -5.84 -17.19 16.73
N LEU A 57 -6.02 -16.09 15.99
CA LEU A 57 -5.65 -14.74 16.41
C LEU A 57 -6.81 -13.79 16.19
N ASP A 58 -6.86 -12.72 16.97
CA ASP A 58 -7.80 -11.63 16.74
C ASP A 58 -7.30 -10.79 15.54
N LEU A 59 -7.92 -10.96 14.38
CA LEU A 59 -7.60 -10.19 13.19
C LEU A 59 -8.53 -8.99 13.05
N THR A 60 -7.94 -7.83 12.84
CA THR A 60 -8.67 -6.60 12.51
C THR A 60 -8.76 -6.45 11.00
N PRO A 61 -9.96 -6.53 10.41
CA PRO A 61 -10.14 -6.19 9.01
C PRO A 61 -9.58 -4.80 8.74
N SER A 62 -8.67 -4.66 7.81
CA SER A 62 -8.00 -3.38 7.55
C SER A 62 -7.73 -3.15 6.08
N VAL A 63 -7.65 -1.89 5.70
CA VAL A 63 -7.17 -1.45 4.39
C VAL A 63 -5.84 -0.73 4.56
N GLU A 64 -4.93 -0.97 3.63
CA GLU A 64 -3.62 -0.32 3.58
C GLU A 64 -3.56 0.62 2.39
N VAL A 65 -3.15 1.86 2.65
CA VAL A 65 -3.02 2.90 1.62
C VAL A 65 -1.66 3.59 1.73
N PRO A 66 -1.02 3.96 0.61
CA PRO A 66 0.17 4.77 0.67
C PRO A 66 -0.17 6.12 1.28
N ALA A 67 0.70 6.63 2.14
CA ALA A 67 0.49 7.88 2.86
C ALA A 67 1.75 8.72 2.97
N ILE A 68 1.54 10.03 3.13
CA ILE A 68 2.57 11.02 3.42
C ILE A 68 2.16 11.82 4.66
N LEU A 69 3.14 12.15 5.50
CA LEU A 69 2.91 13.02 6.65
C LEU A 69 2.89 14.49 6.22
N VAL A 70 1.85 15.21 6.66
CA VAL A 70 1.70 16.64 6.43
C VAL A 70 1.39 17.36 7.75
N VAL A 71 1.74 18.64 7.83
CA VAL A 71 1.30 19.48 8.94
C VAL A 71 -0.19 19.79 8.76
N PRO A 72 -1.02 19.68 9.81
CA PRO A 72 -2.42 20.10 9.73
C PRO A 72 -2.53 21.55 9.25
N PRO A 73 -3.44 21.90 8.32
CA PRO A 73 -3.57 23.26 7.81
C PRO A 73 -3.80 24.30 8.91
N GLU A 74 -4.54 23.96 9.95
CA GLU A 74 -4.83 24.80 11.11
C GLU A 74 -3.61 25.02 12.02
N LYS A 75 -2.58 24.19 11.87
CA LYS A 75 -1.31 24.25 12.60
C LYS A 75 -0.16 24.75 11.72
N HIS A 76 -0.47 25.25 10.54
CA HIS A 76 0.49 25.76 9.59
C HIS A 76 0.35 27.27 9.43
N GLY A 77 1.42 28.01 9.67
CA GLY A 77 1.48 29.46 9.52
C GLY A 77 2.40 29.86 8.38
N SER A 78 1.86 30.58 7.40
CA SER A 78 2.64 31.22 6.34
C SER A 78 2.84 32.70 6.66
N ILE A 79 4.08 33.14 6.72
CA ILE A 79 4.46 34.50 6.99
C ILE A 79 4.79 35.17 5.65
N SER A 80 3.91 36.10 5.25
CA SER A 80 4.06 36.98 4.08
C SER A 80 3.77 38.45 4.50
N ALA A 81 4.09 39.42 3.65
CA ALA A 81 3.73 40.80 3.89
C ALA A 81 2.65 41.25 2.90
N PRO A 82 1.68 42.10 3.28
CA PRO A 82 0.61 42.58 2.39
C PRO A 82 1.07 43.65 1.39
N PHE A 83 2.37 43.88 1.27
CA PHE A 83 3.00 44.90 0.42
C PHE A 83 4.29 44.36 -0.20
N ALA A 84 4.75 44.98 -1.30
CA ALA A 84 6.04 44.70 -1.89
C ALA A 84 7.17 45.40 -1.09
N GLY A 85 8.29 44.69 -0.93
CA GLY A 85 9.38 45.20 -0.11
C GLY A 85 10.69 44.46 -0.29
N ARG A 86 11.61 44.73 0.64
CA ARG A 86 12.90 44.04 0.74
C ARG A 86 13.11 43.51 2.17
N VAL A 87 13.62 42.30 2.27
CA VAL A 87 14.02 41.71 3.56
C VAL A 87 15.25 42.45 4.10
N ILE A 88 15.16 42.99 5.31
CA ILE A 88 16.29 43.59 6.02
C ILE A 88 17.05 42.49 6.75
N GLU A 89 16.35 41.72 7.56
CA GLU A 89 16.94 40.74 8.46
C GLU A 89 15.98 39.58 8.69
N VAL A 90 16.52 38.39 8.83
CA VAL A 90 15.78 37.19 9.24
C VAL A 90 16.18 36.87 10.68
N LEU A 91 15.19 36.84 11.58
CA LEU A 91 15.41 36.73 13.02
C LEU A 91 15.39 35.30 13.53
N VAL A 92 15.00 34.35 12.68
CA VAL A 92 14.85 32.93 13.02
C VAL A 92 15.67 32.03 12.07
N LYS A 93 15.91 30.81 12.48
CA LYS A 93 16.62 29.77 11.68
C LYS A 93 15.69 28.63 11.34
N LEU A 94 15.97 27.95 10.23
CA LEU A 94 15.27 26.71 9.87
C LEU A 94 15.38 25.69 11.02
N GLY A 95 14.25 25.11 11.41
CA GLY A 95 14.14 24.18 12.54
C GLY A 95 14.04 24.85 13.93
N GLN A 96 14.17 26.18 14.04
CA GLN A 96 14.01 26.87 15.31
C GLN A 96 12.56 26.83 15.78
N GLN A 97 12.37 26.59 17.07
CA GLN A 97 11.07 26.72 17.72
C GLN A 97 10.72 28.21 17.92
N VAL A 98 9.49 28.58 17.59
CA VAL A 98 8.94 29.91 17.73
C VAL A 98 7.56 29.86 18.36
N VAL A 99 7.16 30.91 19.04
CA VAL A 99 5.82 31.03 19.60
C VAL A 99 4.98 32.03 18.78
N ALA A 100 3.64 31.89 18.84
CA ALA A 100 2.74 32.81 18.18
C ALA A 100 3.00 34.25 18.65
N GLY A 101 3.14 35.21 17.71
CA GLY A 101 3.49 36.60 17.99
C GLY A 101 5.00 36.90 18.04
N GLU A 102 5.86 35.88 17.99
CA GLU A 102 7.31 36.07 17.95
C GLU A 102 7.76 36.66 16.62
N ALA A 103 8.70 37.61 16.68
CA ALA A 103 9.27 38.29 15.54
C ALA A 103 10.11 37.30 14.68
N VAL A 104 9.80 37.20 13.38
CA VAL A 104 10.40 36.25 12.46
C VAL A 104 11.26 36.92 11.40
N VAL A 105 10.75 37.97 10.78
CA VAL A 105 11.43 38.68 9.67
C VAL A 105 11.21 40.19 9.81
N ARG A 106 12.26 40.97 9.55
CA ARG A 106 12.20 42.41 9.46
C ARG A 106 12.30 42.86 8.00
N VAL A 107 11.35 43.64 7.57
CA VAL A 107 11.20 44.03 6.16
C VAL A 107 11.10 45.57 6.00
N ALA A 108 11.57 46.06 4.85
CA ALA A 108 11.37 47.46 4.43
C ALA A 108 10.37 47.48 3.27
N PRO A 109 9.23 48.20 3.38
CA PRO A 109 8.35 48.44 2.25
C PRO A 109 9.08 49.21 1.14
N LEU A 110 8.69 49.01 -0.13
CA LEU A 110 9.21 49.80 -1.26
C LEU A 110 8.67 51.24 -1.27
N ALA A 111 7.57 51.51 -0.57
CA ALA A 111 6.99 52.83 -0.48
C ALA A 111 7.94 53.79 0.25
N VAL A 112 8.30 54.90 -0.40
CA VAL A 112 9.22 55.92 0.15
C VAL A 112 8.69 56.49 1.43
N GLY A 113 9.51 56.51 2.48
CA GLY A 113 9.15 57.06 3.81
C GLY A 113 8.42 56.10 4.73
N SER A 114 8.15 54.86 4.30
CA SER A 114 7.55 53.87 5.16
C SER A 114 8.59 53.28 6.12
N PRO A 115 8.27 53.15 7.43
CA PRO A 115 9.18 52.57 8.39
C PRO A 115 9.34 51.03 8.13
N ALA A 116 10.47 50.49 8.59
CA ALA A 116 10.66 49.03 8.62
C ALA A 116 9.60 48.38 9.52
N GLN A 117 9.09 47.21 9.05
CA GLN A 117 8.09 46.45 9.77
C GLN A 117 8.66 45.10 10.19
N THR A 118 8.17 44.59 11.30
CA THR A 118 8.51 43.26 11.77
C THR A 118 7.31 42.34 11.59
N LEU A 119 7.51 41.24 10.87
CA LEU A 119 6.52 40.21 10.68
C LEU A 119 6.68 39.16 11.78
N ALA A 120 5.56 38.77 12.39
CA ALA A 120 5.52 37.81 13.48
C ALA A 120 4.92 36.48 13.02
N SER A 121 5.22 35.41 13.75
CA SER A 121 4.61 34.12 13.50
C SER A 121 3.13 34.10 13.91
N PRO A 122 2.22 33.64 13.05
CA PRO A 122 0.81 33.54 13.41
C PRO A 122 0.52 32.32 14.32
N VAL A 123 1.40 31.30 14.35
CA VAL A 123 1.27 30.08 15.13
C VAL A 123 2.53 29.76 15.90
N SER A 124 2.41 28.98 16.96
CA SER A 124 3.56 28.38 17.65
C SER A 124 3.98 27.10 16.92
N GLY A 125 5.27 26.79 16.88
CA GLY A 125 5.78 25.59 16.21
C GLY A 125 7.24 25.72 15.81
N HIS A 126 7.67 24.96 14.81
CA HIS A 126 9.01 25.04 14.27
C HIS A 126 9.03 25.70 12.89
N VAL A 127 10.10 26.40 12.57
CA VAL A 127 10.35 26.94 11.23
C VAL A 127 10.60 25.76 10.28
N ILE A 128 9.62 25.47 9.42
CA ILE A 128 9.66 24.32 8.48
C ILE A 128 10.20 24.71 7.11
N ARG A 129 10.08 25.98 6.73
CA ARG A 129 10.67 26.55 5.52
C ARG A 129 11.09 27.99 5.73
N GLN A 130 12.27 28.35 5.22
CA GLN A 130 12.79 29.71 5.23
C GLN A 130 13.23 30.07 3.81
N SER A 131 12.43 30.89 3.13
CA SER A 131 12.73 31.44 1.80
C SER A 131 13.33 32.83 1.90
N ALA A 132 13.11 33.53 3.04
CA ALA A 132 13.63 34.86 3.29
C ALA A 132 15.14 34.85 3.45
N MET A 133 15.81 35.78 2.76
CA MET A 133 17.23 36.08 2.90
C MET A 133 17.43 37.60 2.96
N PRO A 134 18.37 38.11 3.75
CA PRO A 134 18.68 39.54 3.77
C PRO A 134 18.93 40.10 2.36
N GLY A 135 18.28 41.17 2.00
CA GLY A 135 18.35 41.78 0.66
C GLY A 135 17.36 41.22 -0.37
N LEU A 136 16.66 40.15 -0.11
CA LEU A 136 15.64 39.58 -1.03
C LEU A 136 14.50 40.60 -1.24
N ALA A 137 14.19 40.88 -2.51
CA ALA A 137 12.97 41.62 -2.87
C ALA A 137 11.78 40.65 -2.90
N PHE A 138 10.63 41.05 -2.40
CA PHE A 138 9.43 40.22 -2.34
C PHE A 138 8.17 41.01 -2.75
N THR A 139 7.15 40.28 -3.15
CA THR A 139 5.78 40.74 -3.43
C THR A 139 4.81 40.20 -2.38
N PRO A 140 3.56 40.69 -2.30
CA PRO A 140 2.57 40.23 -1.33
C PRO A 140 2.31 38.71 -1.38
N GLU A 141 2.50 38.08 -2.54
CA GLU A 141 2.29 36.61 -2.73
C GLU A 141 3.50 35.78 -2.27
N THR A 142 4.63 36.43 -1.95
CA THR A 142 5.86 35.74 -1.55
C THR A 142 5.75 35.26 -0.11
N THR A 143 5.77 33.95 0.09
CA THR A 143 5.93 33.34 1.42
C THR A 143 7.39 33.44 1.83
N LEU A 144 7.66 34.20 2.92
CA LEU A 144 9.00 34.45 3.44
C LEU A 144 9.48 33.34 4.38
N VAL A 145 8.60 32.93 5.31
CA VAL A 145 8.86 31.85 6.27
C VAL A 145 7.58 31.07 6.49
N GLU A 146 7.71 29.78 6.73
CA GLU A 146 6.62 28.90 7.15
C GLU A 146 6.94 28.30 8.52
N VAL A 147 5.93 28.32 9.39
CA VAL A 147 5.99 27.74 10.74
C VAL A 147 4.92 26.66 10.84
N GLY A 148 5.26 25.51 11.39
CA GLY A 148 4.34 24.41 11.60
C GLY A 148 4.45 23.85 13.01
N ASP A 149 3.30 23.58 13.63
CA ASP A 149 3.23 22.79 14.85
C ASP A 149 3.20 21.32 14.48
N ASP A 150 4.29 20.63 14.74
CA ASP A 150 4.51 19.23 14.42
C ASP A 150 4.27 18.28 15.62
N THR A 151 3.65 18.77 16.70
CA THR A 151 3.25 17.92 17.86
C THR A 151 2.22 16.85 17.47
N GLN A 152 1.49 17.11 16.41
CA GLN A 152 0.57 16.20 15.75
C GLN A 152 0.66 16.41 14.25
N LEU A 153 0.83 15.35 13.50
CA LEU A 153 0.84 15.37 12.04
C LEU A 153 -0.38 14.62 11.48
N LEU A 154 -0.73 14.90 10.24
CA LEU A 154 -1.74 14.14 9.51
C LEU A 154 -1.05 13.17 8.54
N ALA A 155 -1.37 11.90 8.64
CA ALA A 155 -1.07 10.95 7.59
C ALA A 155 -2.13 11.10 6.50
N GLN A 156 -1.75 11.74 5.40
CA GLN A 156 -2.59 11.88 4.22
C GLN A 156 -2.39 10.67 3.33
N GLY A 157 -3.39 9.82 3.26
CA GLY A 157 -3.45 8.65 2.38
C GLY A 157 -4.31 8.90 1.16
N LEU A 158 -4.07 8.15 0.09
CA LEU A 158 -4.89 8.14 -1.12
C LEU A 158 -5.51 6.76 -1.31
N ILE A 159 -6.84 6.70 -1.39
CA ILE A 159 -7.59 5.48 -1.70
C ILE A 159 -8.41 5.66 -2.97
N PHE A 160 -8.38 4.66 -3.83
CA PHE A 160 -9.23 4.61 -5.02
C PHE A 160 -10.58 3.96 -4.71
N GLN A 161 -11.51 4.08 -5.64
CA GLN A 161 -12.81 3.42 -5.51
C GLN A 161 -12.64 1.93 -5.31
N SER A 162 -13.07 1.44 -4.16
CA SER A 162 -13.00 0.03 -3.78
C SER A 162 -14.15 -0.30 -2.81
N PRO A 163 -14.55 -1.58 -2.66
CA PRO A 163 -15.58 -1.97 -1.71
C PRO A 163 -15.26 -1.62 -0.25
N GLU A 164 -13.97 -1.51 0.10
CA GLU A 164 -13.49 -1.16 1.42
C GLU A 164 -13.83 0.28 1.81
N LEU A 165 -13.93 1.19 0.81
CA LEU A 165 -14.23 2.60 1.03
C LEU A 165 -15.52 2.80 1.84
N ASN A 166 -16.55 1.98 1.55
CA ASN A 166 -17.83 2.04 2.25
C ASN A 166 -17.78 1.56 3.72
N LYS A 167 -16.71 0.88 4.10
CA LYS A 167 -16.50 0.35 5.46
C LYS A 167 -15.66 1.29 6.33
N ILE A 168 -15.01 2.28 5.72
CA ILE A 168 -14.18 3.26 6.43
C ILE A 168 -15.07 4.18 7.25
N LYS A 169 -14.80 4.29 8.55
CA LYS A 169 -15.53 5.14 9.48
C LYS A 169 -14.62 6.20 10.06
N ILE A 170 -15.08 7.44 10.14
CA ILE A 170 -14.38 8.50 10.88
C ILE A 170 -14.31 8.07 12.35
N GLY A 171 -13.15 8.30 12.98
CA GLY A 171 -12.84 7.81 14.32
C GLY A 171 -12.26 6.40 14.37
N ALA A 172 -12.16 5.70 13.24
CA ALA A 172 -11.55 4.37 13.20
C ALA A 172 -10.07 4.42 13.62
N PRO A 173 -9.60 3.40 14.36
CA PRO A 173 -8.19 3.24 14.65
C PRO A 173 -7.36 3.14 13.35
N ALA A 174 -6.22 3.79 13.36
CA ALA A 174 -5.29 3.74 12.24
C ALA A 174 -3.86 3.57 12.75
N SER A 175 -3.00 2.97 11.94
CA SER A 175 -1.59 2.77 12.25
C SER A 175 -0.75 3.18 11.06
N LEU A 176 0.24 4.04 11.28
CA LEU A 176 1.17 4.47 10.26
C LEU A 176 2.49 3.70 10.38
N PHE A 177 2.93 3.11 9.27
CA PHE A 177 4.22 2.44 9.10
C PHE A 177 5.06 3.26 8.14
N LEU A 178 6.21 3.75 8.59
CA LEU A 178 7.08 4.62 7.82
C LEU A 178 8.29 3.87 7.29
N ASP A 179 8.70 4.18 6.06
CA ASP A 179 9.86 3.55 5.42
C ASP A 179 11.16 3.84 6.19
N VAL A 180 11.24 5.00 6.84
CA VAL A 180 12.39 5.40 7.68
C VAL A 180 12.40 4.73 9.07
N PHE A 181 11.30 4.10 9.50
CA PHE A 181 11.16 3.39 10.76
C PHE A 181 10.49 2.03 10.54
N PRO A 182 11.15 1.07 9.87
CA PRO A 182 10.51 -0.14 9.36
C PRO A 182 9.95 -1.08 10.45
N THR A 183 10.41 -0.94 11.69
CA THR A 183 9.97 -1.77 12.83
C THR A 183 9.03 -1.03 13.78
N SER A 184 8.73 0.24 13.51
CA SER A 184 7.90 1.07 14.40
C SER A 184 6.51 1.26 13.82
N GLU A 185 5.52 1.13 14.69
CA GLU A 185 4.12 1.43 14.41
C GLU A 185 3.75 2.73 15.12
N PHE A 186 3.15 3.67 14.39
CA PHE A 186 2.69 4.94 14.93
C PHE A 186 1.16 4.93 14.96
N PRO A 187 0.56 4.78 16.15
CA PRO A 187 -0.88 4.75 16.28
C PRO A 187 -1.51 6.12 15.98
N GLY A 188 -2.69 6.10 15.42
CA GLY A 188 -3.45 7.29 15.09
C GLY A 188 -4.95 7.02 14.99
N VAL A 189 -5.69 8.04 14.62
CA VAL A 189 -7.14 7.98 14.48
C VAL A 189 -7.55 8.67 13.18
N LEU A 190 -8.42 8.04 12.43
CA LEU A 190 -8.97 8.61 11.20
C LEU A 190 -9.87 9.80 11.52
N GLN A 191 -9.47 10.99 11.04
CA GLN A 191 -10.21 12.23 11.29
C GLN A 191 -11.14 12.63 10.16
N ARG A 192 -10.71 12.42 8.92
CA ARG A 192 -11.43 12.91 7.75
C ARG A 192 -11.23 12.00 6.54
N LEU A 193 -12.29 11.82 5.80
CA LEU A 193 -12.32 11.29 4.44
C LEU A 193 -12.81 12.42 3.54
N ASP A 194 -12.00 12.84 2.60
CA ASP A 194 -12.31 13.93 1.69
C ASP A 194 -12.76 13.33 0.36
N THR A 195 -13.92 13.78 -0.12
CA THR A 195 -14.39 13.40 -1.46
C THR A 195 -13.68 14.30 -2.46
N GLY A 196 -12.63 13.77 -3.11
CA GLY A 196 -11.83 14.50 -4.08
C GLY A 196 -12.69 15.30 -5.06
N HIS A 197 -12.46 16.61 -5.09
CA HIS A 197 -13.21 17.53 -5.95
C HIS A 197 -12.38 18.00 -7.15
N ALA A 198 -11.12 17.62 -7.24
CA ALA A 198 -10.27 17.97 -8.37
C ALA A 198 -10.47 16.94 -9.49
N ALA A 199 -10.85 17.41 -10.66
CA ALA A 199 -10.99 16.56 -11.86
C ALA A 199 -9.69 15.81 -12.21
N ASP A 200 -8.56 16.30 -11.72
CA ASP A 200 -7.22 15.75 -11.95
C ASP A 200 -6.77 14.74 -10.86
N ASP A 201 -7.55 14.55 -9.79
CA ASP A 201 -7.23 13.61 -8.70
C ASP A 201 -8.35 12.56 -8.57
N PRO A 202 -8.18 11.37 -9.16
CA PRO A 202 -9.23 10.35 -9.22
C PRO A 202 -9.44 9.58 -7.91
N GLY A 203 -8.75 9.95 -6.83
CA GLY A 203 -8.81 9.27 -5.53
C GLY A 203 -9.54 10.04 -4.46
N PHE A 204 -9.73 9.38 -3.32
CA PHE A 204 -10.25 9.97 -2.09
C PHE A 204 -9.10 10.15 -1.11
N HIS A 205 -8.96 11.36 -0.56
CA HIS A 205 -7.96 11.64 0.46
C HIS A 205 -8.48 11.24 1.84
N ILE A 206 -7.65 10.49 2.53
CA ILE A 206 -7.89 10.06 3.91
C ILE A 206 -6.87 10.74 4.80
N TYR A 207 -7.33 11.27 5.93
CA TYR A 207 -6.48 11.95 6.89
C TYR A 207 -6.60 11.29 8.26
N ALA A 208 -5.50 10.73 8.75
CA ALA A 208 -5.40 10.19 10.10
C ALA A 208 -4.47 11.06 10.95
N ALA A 209 -4.91 11.44 12.14
CA ALA A 209 -4.10 12.18 13.10
C ALA A 209 -3.09 11.25 13.77
N ILE A 210 -1.83 11.59 13.67
CA ILE A 210 -0.71 10.86 14.26
C ILE A 210 -0.05 11.74 15.31
N PRO A 211 -0.10 11.38 16.61
CA PRO A 211 0.62 12.09 17.66
C PRO A 211 2.13 12.05 17.44
N ASN A 212 2.81 13.17 17.72
CA ASN A 212 4.26 13.29 17.57
C ASN A 212 4.88 14.05 18.76
N PRO A 213 4.69 13.57 20.01
CA PRO A 213 5.14 14.26 21.20
C PRO A 213 6.67 14.40 21.27
N ASP A 214 7.40 13.46 20.68
CA ASP A 214 8.86 13.44 20.69
C ASP A 214 9.49 14.14 19.48
N HIS A 215 8.69 14.76 18.62
CA HIS A 215 9.11 15.43 17.37
C HIS A 215 9.98 14.54 16.45
N ARG A 216 9.80 13.19 16.54
CA ARG A 216 10.54 12.23 15.73
C ARG A 216 10.02 12.14 14.29
N LEU A 217 8.72 12.39 14.13
CA LEU A 217 8.07 12.40 12.82
C LEU A 217 8.27 13.77 12.18
N ARG A 218 8.51 13.76 10.87
CA ARG A 218 8.68 14.99 10.09
C ARG A 218 7.71 15.02 8.93
N PRO A 219 7.23 16.20 8.53
CA PRO A 219 6.48 16.36 7.29
C PRO A 219 7.25 15.77 6.11
N ASN A 220 6.51 15.26 5.12
CA ASN A 220 7.01 14.57 3.93
C ASN A 220 7.59 13.16 4.14
N PHE A 221 7.59 12.62 5.36
CA PHE A 221 7.85 11.18 5.54
C PHE A 221 6.75 10.37 4.87
N ARG A 222 7.17 9.30 4.21
CA ARG A 222 6.28 8.41 3.44
C ARG A 222 6.21 7.04 4.08
N GLY A 223 5.11 6.36 3.83
CA GLY A 223 4.88 5.02 4.33
C GLY A 223 3.49 4.50 3.99
N THR A 224 3.02 3.57 4.79
CA THR A 224 1.71 2.92 4.62
C THR A 224 0.82 3.23 5.82
N LEU A 225 -0.36 3.76 5.57
CA LEU A 225 -1.41 3.95 6.57
C LEU A 225 -2.34 2.75 6.51
N ARG A 226 -2.44 2.03 7.63
CA ARG A 226 -3.40 0.94 7.84
C ARG A 226 -4.58 1.47 8.63
N ILE A 227 -5.80 1.26 8.12
CA ILE A 227 -7.05 1.74 8.72
C ILE A 227 -7.91 0.53 9.07
N ALA A 228 -8.38 0.45 10.31
CA ALA A 228 -9.31 -0.57 10.75
C ALA A 228 -10.69 -0.35 10.11
N LEU A 229 -11.28 -1.42 9.57
CA LEU A 229 -12.60 -1.41 8.94
C LEU A 229 -13.69 -1.95 9.86
N ALA A 230 -13.31 -2.74 10.86
CA ALA A 230 -14.20 -3.33 11.87
C ALA A 230 -13.39 -3.69 13.12
N ASP A 231 -14.11 -4.10 14.17
CA ASP A 231 -13.47 -4.62 15.38
C ASP A 231 -12.70 -5.92 15.12
N PRO A 232 -11.70 -6.25 15.97
CA PRO A 232 -10.98 -7.52 15.90
C PRO A 232 -11.92 -8.70 16.03
N GLN A 233 -11.68 -9.77 15.27
CA GLN A 233 -12.47 -11.02 15.33
C GLN A 233 -11.50 -12.21 15.36
N PRO A 234 -11.81 -13.26 16.15
CA PRO A 234 -11.00 -14.47 16.17
C PRO A 234 -11.08 -15.17 14.82
N ALA A 235 -9.92 -15.46 14.25
CA ALA A 235 -9.78 -16.07 12.92
C ALA A 235 -8.57 -16.98 12.87
N ILE A 236 -8.62 -18.03 12.06
CA ILE A 236 -7.45 -18.87 11.76
C ILE A 236 -6.53 -18.05 10.85
N ALA A 237 -5.39 -17.64 11.38
CA ALA A 237 -4.45 -16.76 10.71
C ALA A 237 -3.24 -17.51 10.18
N ILE A 238 -2.87 -17.22 8.93
CA ILE A 238 -1.61 -17.66 8.34
C ILE A 238 -0.86 -16.48 7.73
N PRO A 239 0.49 -16.53 7.63
CA PRO A 239 1.24 -15.51 6.93
C PRO A 239 0.87 -15.44 5.44
N ARG A 240 0.64 -14.25 4.91
CA ARG A 240 0.30 -14.03 3.49
C ARG A 240 1.28 -14.71 2.52
N ARG A 241 2.56 -14.78 2.87
CA ARG A 241 3.60 -15.44 2.06
C ARG A 241 3.43 -16.95 1.91
N ALA A 242 2.59 -17.59 2.76
CA ALA A 242 2.26 -19.01 2.61
C ALA A 242 1.30 -19.27 1.46
N ILE A 243 0.53 -18.27 1.04
CA ILE A 243 -0.55 -18.37 0.07
C ILE A 243 0.03 -18.25 -1.34
N LEU A 244 -0.28 -19.24 -2.16
CA LEU A 244 0.03 -19.27 -3.58
C LEU A 244 -1.26 -19.20 -4.40
N GLY A 245 -1.14 -18.72 -5.65
CA GLY A 245 -2.27 -18.65 -6.59
C GLY A 245 -1.98 -19.37 -7.89
N SER A 246 -2.97 -20.09 -8.41
CA SER A 246 -2.92 -20.71 -9.73
C SER A 246 -4.31 -20.75 -10.33
N LEU A 247 -4.47 -20.30 -11.58
CA LEU A 247 -5.73 -20.35 -12.34
C LEU A 247 -6.94 -19.78 -11.60
N GLY A 248 -6.72 -18.69 -10.84
CA GLY A 248 -7.79 -18.03 -10.06
C GLY A 248 -8.13 -18.73 -8.73
N LYS A 249 -7.43 -19.79 -8.36
CA LYS A 249 -7.59 -20.49 -7.09
C LYS A 249 -6.40 -20.19 -6.16
N LEU A 250 -6.67 -20.05 -4.87
CA LEU A 250 -5.67 -19.90 -3.84
C LEU A 250 -5.42 -21.25 -3.18
N PHE A 251 -4.17 -21.52 -2.83
CA PHE A 251 -3.78 -22.74 -2.16
C PHE A 251 -2.57 -22.52 -1.25
N VAL A 252 -2.37 -23.45 -0.33
CA VAL A 252 -1.21 -23.54 0.55
C VAL A 252 -0.64 -24.96 0.51
N PHE A 253 0.59 -25.11 1.00
CA PHE A 253 1.13 -26.42 1.32
C PHE A 253 1.08 -26.60 2.83
N VAL A 254 0.42 -27.69 3.28
CA VAL A 254 0.30 -28.08 4.68
C VAL A 254 1.20 -29.28 4.93
N GLU A 255 2.01 -29.23 5.98
CA GLU A 255 2.83 -30.35 6.43
C GLU A 255 1.98 -31.26 7.33
N ASN A 256 1.84 -32.54 6.95
CA ASN A 256 1.14 -33.54 7.74
C ASN A 256 2.05 -34.17 8.83
N ASP A 257 1.50 -35.03 9.69
CA ASP A 257 2.22 -35.68 10.78
C ASP A 257 3.36 -36.58 10.32
N GLU A 258 3.29 -37.11 9.10
CA GLU A 258 4.34 -37.92 8.47
C GLU A 258 5.46 -37.07 7.87
N GLY A 259 5.31 -35.76 7.90
CA GLY A 259 6.26 -34.83 7.29
C GLY A 259 6.13 -34.68 5.78
N ALA A 260 5.06 -35.14 5.16
CA ALA A 260 4.77 -34.92 3.76
C ALA A 260 3.97 -33.59 3.60
N PHE A 261 4.06 -32.99 2.41
CA PHE A 261 3.40 -31.74 2.10
C PHE A 261 2.19 -31.96 1.19
N GLU A 262 1.05 -31.50 1.63
CA GLU A 262 -0.20 -31.56 0.86
C GLU A 262 -0.52 -30.20 0.27
N LYS A 263 -0.80 -30.15 -1.03
CA LYS A 263 -1.36 -28.97 -1.69
C LYS A 263 -2.85 -28.91 -1.37
N ARG A 264 -3.28 -27.87 -0.65
CA ARG A 264 -4.66 -27.71 -0.22
C ARG A 264 -5.23 -26.38 -0.70
N GLU A 265 -6.36 -26.44 -1.42
CA GLU A 265 -7.09 -25.24 -1.84
C GLU A 265 -7.68 -24.55 -0.60
N ILE A 266 -7.64 -23.22 -0.58
CA ILE A 266 -8.11 -22.41 0.55
C ILE A 266 -9.09 -21.34 0.11
N VAL A 267 -10.00 -20.98 1.03
CA VAL A 267 -10.82 -19.78 0.95
C VAL A 267 -10.30 -18.79 2.00
N THR A 268 -9.99 -17.57 1.56
CA THR A 268 -9.45 -16.53 2.43
C THR A 268 -10.52 -15.52 2.82
N GLY A 269 -10.44 -14.99 4.03
CA GLY A 269 -11.30 -13.94 4.57
C GLY A 269 -10.56 -12.62 4.82
N ILE A 270 -10.54 -12.20 6.08
CA ILE A 270 -9.93 -10.95 6.56
C ILE A 270 -8.44 -10.88 6.21
N ARG A 271 -8.01 -9.70 5.80
CA ARG A 271 -6.58 -9.36 5.68
C ARG A 271 -6.23 -8.35 6.76
N SER A 272 -5.18 -8.66 7.50
CA SER A 272 -4.66 -7.80 8.56
C SER A 272 -3.13 -7.76 8.46
N GLY A 273 -2.61 -6.76 7.75
CA GLY A 273 -1.18 -6.63 7.47
C GLY A 273 -0.60 -7.85 6.75
N ASN A 274 0.32 -8.53 7.41
CA ASN A 274 1.02 -9.71 6.88
C ASN A 274 0.27 -11.03 7.13
N LEU A 275 -0.86 -10.99 7.84
CA LEU A 275 -1.71 -12.13 8.15
C LEU A 275 -2.97 -12.14 7.30
N VAL A 276 -3.43 -13.34 7.00
CA VAL A 276 -4.67 -13.58 6.24
C VAL A 276 -5.46 -14.66 6.96
N GLU A 277 -6.74 -14.40 7.14
CA GLU A 277 -7.69 -15.39 7.61
C GLU A 277 -7.90 -16.49 6.59
N VAL A 278 -7.95 -17.73 7.06
CA VAL A 278 -8.39 -18.89 6.27
C VAL A 278 -9.75 -19.33 6.78
N LEU A 279 -10.75 -19.22 5.89
CA LEU A 279 -12.12 -19.66 6.16
C LEU A 279 -12.29 -21.13 5.94
N GLU A 280 -11.61 -21.69 4.91
CA GLU A 280 -11.65 -23.11 4.55
C GLU A 280 -10.27 -23.57 4.06
N GLY A 281 -9.93 -24.82 4.36
CA GLY A 281 -8.75 -25.51 3.82
C GLY A 281 -7.58 -25.65 4.79
N VAL A 282 -7.55 -24.95 5.93
CA VAL A 282 -6.52 -25.12 6.99
C VAL A 282 -7.20 -25.15 8.34
N LEU A 283 -6.79 -26.06 9.19
CA LEU A 283 -7.25 -26.18 10.58
C LEU A 283 -6.29 -25.46 11.54
N PRO A 284 -6.76 -25.08 12.74
CA PRO A 284 -5.87 -24.59 13.78
C PRO A 284 -4.76 -25.61 14.07
N ASP A 285 -3.57 -25.10 14.40
CA ASP A 285 -2.35 -25.86 14.71
C ASP A 285 -1.69 -26.58 13.55
N GLU A 286 -2.29 -26.61 12.36
CA GLU A 286 -1.61 -27.15 11.17
C GLU A 286 -0.43 -26.27 10.74
N LYS A 287 0.62 -26.91 10.21
CA LYS A 287 1.83 -26.22 9.75
C LYS A 287 1.73 -25.91 8.27
N VAL A 288 1.72 -24.62 7.93
CA VAL A 288 1.74 -24.16 6.54
C VAL A 288 3.15 -23.73 6.11
N VAL A 289 3.54 -24.06 4.89
CA VAL A 289 4.86 -23.70 4.35
C VAL A 289 4.87 -22.23 3.99
N THR A 290 5.84 -21.48 4.52
CA THR A 290 5.97 -20.04 4.34
C THR A 290 7.18 -19.65 3.48
N VAL A 291 8.19 -20.50 3.39
CA VAL A 291 9.38 -20.33 2.54
C VAL A 291 9.61 -21.64 1.77
N GLY A 292 9.94 -21.55 0.51
CA GLY A 292 10.12 -22.72 -0.36
C GLY A 292 8.83 -23.30 -0.93
N ASN A 293 7.68 -22.74 -0.60
CA ASN A 293 6.37 -23.16 -1.07
C ASN A 293 6.24 -23.10 -2.61
N TYR A 294 6.84 -22.11 -3.25
CA TYR A 294 6.85 -21.98 -4.70
C TYR A 294 7.59 -23.14 -5.39
N GLN A 295 8.73 -23.56 -4.82
CA GLN A 295 9.51 -24.68 -5.33
C GLN A 295 8.76 -26.02 -5.18
N LEU A 296 7.99 -26.21 -4.09
CA LEU A 296 7.16 -27.39 -3.88
C LEU A 296 6.12 -27.59 -4.99
N GLN A 297 5.60 -26.52 -5.54
CA GLN A 297 4.63 -26.59 -6.64
C GLN A 297 5.20 -27.31 -7.88
N TYR A 298 6.48 -27.11 -8.17
CA TYR A 298 7.13 -27.74 -9.33
C TYR A 298 7.59 -29.17 -9.07
N LEU A 299 7.96 -29.51 -7.83
CA LEU A 299 8.35 -30.87 -7.48
C LEU A 299 7.17 -31.84 -7.56
N GLY A 300 5.97 -31.45 -7.16
CA GLY A 300 4.75 -32.21 -7.31
C GLY A 300 4.41 -32.51 -8.79
N ALA A 301 4.72 -31.60 -9.69
CA ALA A 301 4.51 -31.78 -11.12
C ALA A 301 5.52 -32.75 -11.77
N ALA A 302 6.76 -32.78 -11.28
CA ALA A 302 7.83 -33.65 -11.82
C ALA A 302 7.65 -35.14 -11.43
N SER A 303 7.10 -35.42 -10.26
CA SER A 303 6.82 -36.82 -9.83
C SER A 303 5.76 -37.51 -10.66
N ALA A 304 4.93 -36.75 -11.37
CA ALA A 304 3.89 -37.30 -12.25
C ALA A 304 4.41 -37.75 -13.62
N ALA A 305 5.45 -37.10 -14.10
CA ALA A 305 5.99 -37.37 -15.43
C ALA A 305 6.94 -38.59 -15.48
N GLY A 306 7.31 -39.17 -14.32
CA GLY A 306 8.28 -40.25 -14.20
C GLY A 306 7.72 -41.69 -14.11
N GLY A 307 6.40 -41.89 -14.29
CA GLY A 307 5.72 -43.15 -14.01
C GLY A 307 5.50 -44.15 -15.18
N ASP A 308 5.99 -43.86 -16.40
CA ASP A 308 5.87 -44.77 -17.54
C ASP A 308 7.24 -45.32 -17.99
N GLU A 309 7.84 -46.21 -17.18
CA GLU A 309 8.83 -47.12 -17.67
C GLU A 309 8.10 -48.26 -18.44
N HIS A 310 7.92 -48.10 -19.74
CA HIS A 310 7.60 -49.20 -20.63
C HIS A 310 8.81 -50.13 -20.72
N GLY A 311 8.71 -51.25 -19.98
CA GLY A 311 9.57 -52.39 -20.14
C GLY A 311 9.41 -52.99 -21.55
N HIS A 312 10.31 -52.69 -22.46
CA HIS A 312 10.51 -53.47 -23.66
C HIS A 312 11.42 -54.65 -23.32
N SER A 313 10.80 -55.83 -23.11
CA SER A 313 11.51 -57.10 -23.13
C SER A 313 11.69 -57.55 -24.59
N HIS A 314 12.95 -57.75 -25.00
CA HIS A 314 13.34 -58.52 -26.15
C HIS A 314 13.57 -59.98 -25.74
#